data_137285072e6cdc9a6cd0d6fab3f100fe
#
_entry.id   137285072e6cdc9a6cd0d6fab3f100fe
#
_cell.length_a   1.000
_cell.length_b   1.000
_cell.length_c   1.000
_cell.angle_alpha   90.00
_cell.angle_beta   90.00
_cell.angle_gamma   90.00
#
_symmetry.space_group_name_H-M   'P 1'
#
loop_
_entity.id
_entity.type
_entity.pdbx_description
1 polymer ?
#
loop_
_entity_poly.entity_id
_entity_poly.type
_entity_poly.pdbx_seq_one_letter_code
_entity_poly.pdbx_strand_id
1 'polypeptide(L)'
;METKDILLELRQKNGLSQEELAEKVFVTRQAVSRWETGETVPNTETLKFLSRVYDVSINTLLGAPRQLICQCCGMPLEDATTSHEPNGDFNEDYCKWCYADGTFKYQSKEELIDFCTKHMASEAWPAEQVRAHMEAVVPNLKHWK
;
A
#
# COMPACT_ATOMS: atom_id res chain seq x y z
N MET A 1 -5.71 -15.86 1.89
CA MET A 1 -5.07 -16.43 0.67
C MET A 1 -3.57 -16.45 0.82
N GLU A 2 -2.94 -17.50 0.33
CA GLU A 2 -1.49 -17.57 0.29
C GLU A 2 -0.95 -16.86 -0.95
N THR A 3 0.34 -16.52 -0.91
CA THR A 3 1.00 -15.82 -2.03
C THR A 3 0.80 -16.55 -3.36
N LYS A 4 0.92 -17.88 -3.38
CA LYS A 4 0.73 -18.69 -4.60
C LYS A 4 -0.64 -18.47 -5.24
N ASP A 5 -1.68 -18.40 -4.42
CA ASP A 5 -3.07 -18.23 -4.90
C ASP A 5 -3.28 -16.81 -5.43
N ILE A 6 -2.71 -15.83 -4.74
CA ILE A 6 -2.81 -14.42 -5.12
C ILE A 6 -2.11 -14.16 -6.45
N LEU A 7 -0.91 -14.70 -6.62
CA LEU A 7 -0.15 -14.54 -7.86
C LEU A 7 -0.87 -15.17 -9.04
N LEU A 8 -1.43 -16.37 -8.87
CA LEU A 8 -2.20 -17.04 -9.90
C LEU A 8 -3.44 -16.24 -10.28
N GLU A 9 -4.19 -15.79 -9.28
CA GLU A 9 -5.40 -15.01 -9.49
C GLU A 9 -5.12 -13.69 -10.21
N LEU A 10 -4.10 -12.94 -9.78
CA LEU A 10 -3.72 -11.68 -10.41
C LEU A 10 -3.27 -11.87 -11.87
N ARG A 11 -2.50 -12.92 -12.14
CA ARG A 11 -2.06 -13.22 -13.50
C ARG A 11 -3.25 -13.51 -14.40
N GLN A 12 -4.17 -14.37 -13.96
CA GLN A 12 -5.37 -14.72 -14.71
C GLN A 12 -6.29 -13.52 -14.92
N LYS A 13 -6.47 -12.70 -13.88
CA LYS A 13 -7.29 -11.49 -13.93
C LYS A 13 -6.75 -10.48 -14.94
N ASN A 14 -5.43 -10.41 -15.09
CA ASN A 14 -4.79 -9.51 -16.05
C ASN A 14 -4.58 -10.13 -17.44
N GLY A 15 -5.03 -11.35 -17.65
CA GLY A 15 -4.96 -12.02 -18.95
C GLY A 15 -3.55 -12.36 -19.40
N LEU A 16 -2.61 -12.54 -18.48
CA LEU A 16 -1.22 -12.84 -18.79
C LEU A 16 -0.94 -14.34 -18.73
N SER A 17 -0.10 -14.84 -19.67
CA SER A 17 0.47 -16.18 -19.55
C SER A 17 1.63 -16.14 -18.56
N GLN A 18 2.08 -17.33 -18.12
CA GLN A 18 3.27 -17.41 -17.26
C GLN A 18 4.50 -16.81 -17.95
N GLU A 19 4.64 -17.06 -19.26
CA GLU A 19 5.75 -16.52 -20.04
C GLU A 19 5.70 -15.00 -20.16
N GLU A 20 4.52 -14.44 -20.40
CA GLU A 20 4.33 -12.99 -20.48
C GLU A 20 4.64 -12.31 -19.15
N LEU A 21 4.20 -12.89 -18.05
CA LEU A 21 4.52 -12.35 -16.72
C LEU A 21 6.03 -12.45 -16.46
N ALA A 22 6.65 -13.57 -16.78
CA ALA A 22 8.09 -13.78 -16.59
C ALA A 22 8.91 -12.70 -17.30
N GLU A 23 8.52 -12.33 -18.52
CA GLU A 23 9.19 -11.25 -19.28
C GLU A 23 9.03 -9.90 -18.57
N LYS A 24 7.85 -9.61 -18.03
CA LYS A 24 7.57 -8.33 -17.36
C LYS A 24 8.35 -8.14 -16.06
N VAL A 25 8.67 -9.23 -15.35
CA VAL A 25 9.35 -9.17 -14.07
C VAL A 25 10.78 -9.74 -14.13
N PHE A 26 11.29 -9.96 -15.33
CA PHE A 26 12.68 -10.34 -15.58
C PHE A 26 13.10 -11.66 -14.92
N VAL A 27 12.23 -12.66 -15.00
CA VAL A 27 12.49 -14.01 -14.49
C VAL A 27 12.18 -15.05 -15.56
N THR A 28 12.40 -16.33 -15.25
CA THR A 28 12.04 -17.43 -16.16
C THR A 28 10.59 -17.85 -15.95
N ARG A 29 10.00 -18.47 -16.99
CA ARG A 29 8.65 -19.04 -16.85
C ARG A 29 8.61 -20.11 -15.76
N GLN A 30 9.68 -20.88 -15.58
CA GLN A 30 9.78 -21.89 -14.52
C GLN A 30 9.67 -21.25 -13.13
N ALA A 31 10.27 -20.06 -12.94
CA ALA A 31 10.14 -19.34 -11.67
C ALA A 31 8.69 -18.99 -11.38
N VAL A 32 7.97 -18.46 -12.38
CA VAL A 32 6.53 -18.13 -12.23
C VAL A 32 5.73 -19.39 -11.88
N SER A 33 5.98 -20.50 -12.58
CA SER A 33 5.33 -21.76 -12.31
C SER A 33 5.52 -22.24 -10.87
N ARG A 34 6.75 -22.13 -10.36
CA ARG A 34 7.08 -22.53 -8.98
C ARG A 34 6.39 -21.63 -7.95
N TRP A 35 6.23 -20.36 -8.23
CA TRP A 35 5.48 -19.45 -7.34
C TRP A 35 4.02 -19.88 -7.24
N GLU A 36 3.43 -20.25 -8.38
CA GLU A 36 2.00 -20.60 -8.45
C GLU A 36 1.69 -21.98 -7.87
N THR A 37 2.67 -22.86 -7.81
CA THR A 37 2.53 -24.16 -7.14
C THR A 37 2.89 -24.12 -5.65
N GLY A 38 3.47 -23.02 -5.19
CA GLY A 38 3.91 -22.87 -3.80
C GLY A 38 5.29 -23.46 -3.53
N GLU A 39 5.99 -23.90 -4.56
CA GLU A 39 7.32 -24.49 -4.43
C GLU A 39 8.36 -23.46 -3.99
N THR A 40 8.26 -22.23 -4.51
CA THR A 40 9.10 -21.11 -4.12
C THR A 40 8.27 -19.83 -3.99
N VAL A 41 8.86 -18.80 -3.36
CA VAL A 41 8.25 -17.47 -3.20
C VAL A 41 9.15 -16.45 -3.87
N PRO A 42 8.60 -15.44 -4.57
CA PRO A 42 9.42 -14.38 -5.16
C PRO A 42 10.25 -13.66 -4.09
N ASN A 43 11.48 -13.27 -4.45
CA ASN A 43 12.31 -12.47 -3.54
C ASN A 43 11.79 -11.02 -3.49
N THR A 44 12.34 -10.21 -2.58
CA THR A 44 11.88 -8.83 -2.35
C THR A 44 11.91 -7.98 -3.61
N GLU A 45 12.98 -8.08 -4.39
CA GLU A 45 13.11 -7.30 -5.63
C GLU A 45 12.06 -7.69 -6.65
N THR A 46 11.81 -8.98 -6.81
CA THR A 46 10.76 -9.49 -7.71
C THR A 46 9.37 -9.08 -7.22
N LEU A 47 9.15 -9.10 -5.90
CA LEU A 47 7.89 -8.63 -5.33
C LEU A 47 7.64 -7.15 -5.66
N LYS A 48 8.68 -6.32 -5.69
CA LYS A 48 8.55 -4.92 -6.11
C LYS A 48 8.12 -4.80 -7.57
N PHE A 49 8.68 -5.59 -8.47
CA PHE A 49 8.25 -5.62 -9.87
C PHE A 49 6.80 -6.08 -10.01
N LEU A 50 6.43 -7.15 -9.30
CA LEU A 50 5.05 -7.65 -9.31
C LEU A 50 4.07 -6.61 -8.78
N SER A 51 4.45 -5.90 -7.73
CA SER A 51 3.67 -4.82 -7.15
C SER A 51 3.39 -3.73 -8.19
N ARG A 52 4.38 -3.35 -8.99
CA ARG A 52 4.22 -2.35 -10.05
C ARG A 52 3.35 -2.88 -11.20
N VAL A 53 3.58 -4.11 -11.62
CA VAL A 53 2.84 -4.73 -12.74
C VAL A 53 1.35 -4.82 -12.42
N TYR A 54 1.01 -5.25 -11.22
CA TYR A 54 -0.37 -5.47 -10.80
C TYR A 54 -1.00 -4.29 -10.07
N ASP A 55 -0.22 -3.26 -9.76
CA ASP A 55 -0.66 -2.09 -9.00
C ASP A 55 -1.30 -2.49 -7.67
N VAL A 56 -0.61 -3.36 -6.93
CA VAL A 56 -0.99 -3.80 -5.59
C VAL A 56 0.22 -3.71 -4.67
N SER A 57 0.00 -3.53 -3.36
CA SER A 57 1.11 -3.47 -2.41
C SER A 57 1.77 -4.84 -2.22
N ILE A 58 3.04 -4.84 -1.77
CA ILE A 58 3.73 -6.08 -1.43
C ILE A 58 2.99 -6.80 -0.29
N ASN A 59 2.44 -6.05 0.66
CA ASN A 59 1.63 -6.63 1.72
C ASN A 59 0.47 -7.44 1.16
N THR A 60 -0.21 -6.95 0.11
CA THR A 60 -1.27 -7.67 -0.58
C THR A 60 -0.75 -8.94 -1.25
N LEU A 61 0.41 -8.87 -1.90
CA LEU A 61 1.03 -10.05 -2.53
C LEU A 61 1.38 -11.14 -1.52
N LEU A 62 1.66 -10.77 -0.28
CA LEU A 62 1.98 -11.69 0.80
C LEU A 62 0.74 -12.19 1.55
N GLY A 63 -0.46 -11.88 1.08
CA GLY A 63 -1.71 -12.30 1.71
C GLY A 63 -2.24 -11.33 2.76
N ALA A 64 -1.79 -10.08 2.72
CA ALA A 64 -2.18 -9.02 3.66
C ALA A 64 -1.98 -9.42 5.14
N PRO A 65 -0.75 -9.87 5.53
CA PRO A 65 -0.50 -10.33 6.90
C PRO A 65 -0.57 -9.22 7.95
N ARG A 66 -0.55 -7.95 7.53
CA ARG A 66 -0.62 -6.81 8.44
C ARG A 66 -1.73 -5.87 8.00
N GLN A 67 -2.41 -5.23 8.97
CA GLN A 67 -3.26 -4.10 8.67
C GLN A 67 -2.37 -2.86 8.57
N LEU A 68 -2.25 -2.32 7.38
CA LEU A 68 -1.44 -1.12 7.16
C LEU A 68 -2.24 0.14 7.51
N ILE A 69 -1.58 1.08 8.16
CA ILE A 69 -2.14 2.41 8.45
C ILE A 69 -1.15 3.49 8.02
N CYS A 70 -1.67 4.64 7.62
CA CYS A 70 -0.83 5.77 7.26
C CYS A 70 -0.09 6.31 8.49
N GLN A 71 1.23 6.40 8.43
CA GLN A 71 2.06 6.86 9.54
C GLN A 71 2.09 8.39 9.65
N CYS A 72 1.27 9.07 8.89
CA CYS A 72 1.09 10.52 8.95
C CYS A 72 -0.29 10.89 9.49
N CYS A 73 -1.37 10.33 8.94
CA CYS A 73 -2.74 10.66 9.35
C CYS A 73 -3.49 9.52 10.05
N GLY A 74 -2.95 8.30 10.03
CA GLY A 74 -3.55 7.16 10.73
C GLY A 74 -4.69 6.44 10.01
N MET A 75 -5.01 6.82 8.77
CA MET A 75 -6.07 6.14 8.03
C MET A 75 -5.65 4.73 7.63
N PRO A 76 -6.58 3.76 7.55
CA PRO A 76 -6.26 2.45 7.01
C PRO A 76 -5.81 2.55 5.55
N LEU A 77 -4.81 1.75 5.17
CA LEU A 77 -4.28 1.73 3.82
C LEU A 77 -4.79 0.52 3.05
N GLU A 78 -5.26 0.78 1.83
CA GLU A 78 -5.60 -0.22 0.83
C GLU A 78 -4.74 0.04 -0.40
N ASP A 79 -4.75 -0.85 -1.39
CA ASP A 79 -3.95 -0.67 -2.60
C ASP A 79 -4.26 0.66 -3.30
N ALA A 80 -5.53 1.05 -3.35
CA ALA A 80 -5.96 2.28 -4.01
C ALA A 80 -5.59 3.56 -3.25
N THR A 81 -5.31 3.47 -1.94
CA THR A 81 -5.03 4.64 -1.09
C THR A 81 -3.58 4.75 -0.65
N THR A 82 -2.80 3.70 -0.84
CA THR A 82 -1.38 3.68 -0.47
C THR A 82 -0.57 4.56 -1.42
N SER A 83 0.37 5.32 -0.87
CA SER A 83 1.25 6.18 -1.64
C SER A 83 2.27 5.39 -2.45
N HIS A 84 2.85 6.06 -3.44
CA HIS A 84 3.92 5.52 -4.27
C HIS A 84 5.14 6.43 -4.23
N GLU A 85 6.32 5.81 -4.32
CA GLU A 85 7.57 6.54 -4.54
C GLU A 85 7.65 7.02 -5.99
N PRO A 86 8.50 8.01 -6.31
CA PRO A 86 8.63 8.51 -7.69
C PRO A 86 8.98 7.42 -8.70
N ASN A 87 9.61 6.33 -8.27
CA ASN A 87 9.96 5.20 -9.15
C ASN A 87 8.81 4.21 -9.37
N GLY A 88 7.65 4.42 -8.73
CA GLY A 88 6.48 3.55 -8.85
C GLY A 88 6.32 2.50 -7.75
N ASP A 89 7.29 2.34 -6.86
CA ASP A 89 7.16 1.41 -5.74
C ASP A 89 6.11 1.91 -4.74
N PHE A 90 5.34 0.99 -4.16
CA PHE A 90 4.43 1.33 -3.08
C PHE A 90 5.20 1.77 -1.83
N ASN A 91 4.76 2.85 -1.22
CA ASN A 91 5.23 3.24 0.12
C ASN A 91 4.15 2.85 1.12
N GLU A 92 4.33 1.72 1.79
CA GLU A 92 3.32 1.15 2.67
C GLU A 92 3.18 1.87 4.02
N ASP A 93 3.94 2.94 4.24
CA ASP A 93 3.87 3.73 5.47
C ASP A 93 2.93 4.93 5.37
N TYR A 94 2.57 5.38 4.17
CA TYR A 94 1.81 6.62 3.98
C TYR A 94 0.70 6.48 2.94
N CYS A 95 -0.36 7.28 3.09
CA CYS A 95 -1.40 7.36 2.08
C CYS A 95 -1.01 8.37 1.00
N LYS A 96 -1.66 8.26 -0.16
CA LYS A 96 -1.37 9.12 -1.32
C LYS A 96 -1.69 10.59 -1.10
N TRP A 97 -2.48 10.91 -0.09
CA TRP A 97 -2.82 12.30 0.24
C TRP A 97 -1.83 12.94 1.21
N CYS A 98 -1.08 12.15 1.96
CA CYS A 98 -0.06 12.66 2.88
C CYS A 98 1.32 12.73 2.25
N TYR A 99 1.60 11.80 1.36
CA TYR A 99 2.91 11.68 0.72
C TYR A 99 2.71 11.33 -0.75
N ALA A 100 3.32 12.10 -1.65
CA ALA A 100 3.28 11.83 -3.09
C ALA A 100 4.49 12.49 -3.76
N ASP A 101 4.98 11.85 -4.81
CA ASP A 101 6.10 12.36 -5.62
C ASP A 101 7.35 12.70 -4.80
N GLY A 102 7.61 11.95 -3.73
CA GLY A 102 8.77 12.14 -2.88
C GLY A 102 8.63 13.25 -1.86
N THR A 103 7.45 13.84 -1.70
CA THR A 103 7.26 14.96 -0.77
C THR A 103 6.02 14.74 0.12
N PHE A 104 6.11 15.26 1.35
CA PHE A 104 5.00 15.26 2.30
C PHE A 104 4.16 16.52 2.11
N LYS A 105 2.84 16.35 2.16
CA LYS A 105 1.90 17.46 1.97
C LYS A 105 1.84 18.38 3.19
N TYR A 106 1.96 17.80 4.40
CA TYR A 106 1.78 18.55 5.65
C TYR A 106 3.13 18.82 6.32
N GLN A 107 3.34 20.05 6.76
CA GLN A 107 4.57 20.49 7.39
C GLN A 107 4.51 20.44 8.94
N SER A 108 3.30 20.37 9.51
CA SER A 108 3.10 20.28 10.94
C SER A 108 1.91 19.41 11.30
N LYS A 109 1.88 18.93 12.55
CA LYS A 109 0.73 18.15 13.06
C LYS A 109 -0.54 18.97 13.04
N GLU A 110 -0.47 20.25 13.38
CA GLU A 110 -1.60 21.16 13.42
C GLU A 110 -2.22 21.30 12.03
N GLU A 111 -1.40 21.46 11.00
CA GLU A 111 -1.87 21.57 9.62
C GLU A 111 -2.63 20.31 9.20
N LEU A 112 -2.07 19.13 9.52
CA LEU A 112 -2.72 17.85 9.25
C LEU A 112 -4.03 17.71 10.01
N ILE A 113 -4.03 17.99 11.29
CA ILE A 113 -5.21 17.84 12.16
C ILE A 113 -6.32 18.78 11.70
N ASP A 114 -5.98 20.03 11.37
CA ASP A 114 -6.96 21.01 10.86
C ASP A 114 -7.57 20.55 9.54
N PHE A 115 -6.76 20.07 8.61
CA PHE A 115 -7.24 19.55 7.33
C PHE A 115 -8.19 18.36 7.53
N CYS A 116 -7.78 17.37 8.31
CA CYS A 116 -8.60 16.18 8.57
C CYS A 116 -9.89 16.52 9.30
N THR A 117 -9.82 17.43 10.28
CA THR A 117 -11.01 17.88 11.02
C THR A 117 -12.02 18.50 10.06
N LYS A 118 -11.55 19.34 9.14
CA LYS A 118 -12.40 20.00 8.16
C LYS A 118 -13.04 19.04 7.16
N HIS A 119 -12.27 18.07 6.66
CA HIS A 119 -12.71 17.19 5.58
C HIS A 119 -13.39 15.89 6.06
N MET A 120 -13.12 15.43 7.27
CA MET A 120 -13.70 14.21 7.81
C MET A 120 -14.94 14.44 8.67
N ALA A 121 -15.19 15.68 9.07
CA ALA A 121 -16.37 16.02 9.89
C ALA A 121 -17.66 15.75 9.14
N SER A 122 -18.63 15.17 9.84
CA SER A 122 -19.97 14.86 9.30
C SER A 122 -20.99 14.89 10.43
N GLU A 123 -22.27 14.70 10.11
CA GLU A 123 -23.32 14.57 11.14
C GLU A 123 -23.05 13.39 12.06
N ALA A 124 -22.56 12.26 11.49
CA ALA A 124 -22.26 11.08 12.27
C ALA A 124 -20.95 11.22 13.07
N TRP A 125 -20.05 12.09 12.64
CA TRP A 125 -18.76 12.31 13.29
C TRP A 125 -18.42 13.81 13.32
N PRO A 126 -18.91 14.52 14.36
CA PRO A 126 -18.72 15.97 14.49
C PRO A 126 -17.25 16.38 14.53
N ALA A 127 -16.98 17.61 14.09
CA ALA A 127 -15.60 18.13 14.00
C ALA A 127 -14.84 18.05 15.33
N GLU A 128 -15.49 18.27 16.46
CA GLU A 128 -14.85 18.17 17.79
C GLU A 128 -14.35 16.75 18.08
N GLN A 129 -15.14 15.73 17.69
CA GLN A 129 -14.76 14.33 17.85
C GLN A 129 -13.65 13.93 16.91
N VAL A 130 -13.67 14.42 15.66
CA VAL A 130 -12.61 14.18 14.69
C VAL A 130 -11.28 14.76 15.21
N ARG A 131 -11.31 16.00 15.68
CA ARG A 131 -10.12 16.65 16.24
C ARG A 131 -9.58 15.90 17.45
N ALA A 132 -10.44 15.50 18.38
CA ALA A 132 -10.01 14.74 19.55
C ALA A 132 -9.36 13.42 19.17
N HIS A 133 -9.95 12.70 18.19
CA HIS A 133 -9.38 11.46 17.67
C HIS A 133 -8.00 11.70 17.05
N MET A 134 -7.86 12.70 16.19
CA MET A 134 -6.60 13.00 15.54
C MET A 134 -5.52 13.43 16.55
N GLU A 135 -5.87 14.25 17.53
CA GLU A 135 -4.94 14.66 18.58
C GLU A 135 -4.45 13.48 19.44
N ALA A 136 -5.27 12.45 19.58
CA ALA A 136 -4.88 11.23 20.31
C ALA A 136 -4.01 10.29 19.46
N VAL A 137 -4.26 10.19 18.17
CA VAL A 137 -3.62 9.21 17.28
C VAL A 137 -2.33 9.77 16.64
N VAL A 138 -2.39 10.97 16.06
CA VAL A 138 -1.32 11.54 15.24
C VAL A 138 0.05 11.61 15.94
N PRO A 139 0.16 12.06 17.20
CA PRO A 139 1.47 12.15 17.85
C PRO A 139 2.19 10.82 18.02
N ASN A 140 1.46 9.70 17.96
CA ASN A 140 2.03 8.35 18.09
C ASN A 140 2.45 7.74 16.76
N LEU A 141 2.16 8.39 15.64
CA LEU A 141 2.51 7.90 14.33
C LEU A 141 3.99 8.19 14.00
N LYS A 142 4.59 7.29 13.21
CA LYS A 142 6.02 7.34 12.88
C LYS A 142 6.50 8.71 12.38
N HIS A 143 5.71 9.35 11.50
CA HIS A 143 6.10 10.61 10.89
C HIS A 143 6.24 11.76 11.91
N TRP A 144 5.44 11.71 12.97
CA TRP A 144 5.37 12.79 13.97
C TRP A 144 6.08 12.48 15.29
N LYS A 145 6.67 11.31 15.42
CA LYS A 145 7.47 10.95 16.59
C LYS A 145 8.80 11.68 16.61
#